data_d234ee9da75e5d60ad5789ed75b0dd9b
#
_entry.id   d234ee9da75e5d60ad5789ed75b0dd9b
#
_cell.length_a   1.000
_cell.length_b   1.000
_cell.length_c   1.000
_cell.angle_alpha   90.00
_cell.angle_beta   90.00
_cell.angle_gamma   90.00
#
_symmetry.space_group_name_H-M   'P 1'
#
loop_
_entity.id
_entity.type
_entity.pdbx_description
1 polymer ?
#
loop_
_entity_poly.entity_id
_entity_poly.type
_entity_poly.pdbx_seq_one_letter_code
_entity_poly.pdbx_strand_id
1 'polypeptide(L)'
;MFYPRPYLSASQLATFKKSKKDYFKTYLLGEFYGNKYTEFGQWVHAELEKPESTEIIEIVRTAIPHYTDRELDILTNLDGVPLKGYIDLVNKEQGIIADIKTSKNEFTQKKADTLEQITFYNVLAELYLGWTPKKNYIHWLETAEDENGQLYLTGHSKTIETKRTKKQIDDLKKEIPLIWQQIGEACDKELDKIINNTI
;
A
#
# COMPACT_ATOMS: atom_id res chain seq x y z
N MET A 1 -1.50 -20.32 16.69
CA MET A 1 -1.66 -18.87 16.39
C MET A 1 -2.64 -18.70 15.27
N PHE A 2 -3.63 -17.88 15.46
CA PHE A 2 -4.63 -17.51 14.47
C PHE A 2 -4.22 -16.21 13.76
N TYR A 3 -4.40 -16.19 12.46
CA TYR A 3 -4.16 -15.01 11.62
C TYR A 3 -5.42 -14.65 10.84
N PRO A 4 -5.92 -13.41 10.91
CA PRO A 4 -7.16 -13.00 10.22
C PRO A 4 -7.03 -13.03 8.69
N ARG A 5 -5.81 -12.96 8.21
CA ARG A 5 -5.44 -13.11 6.78
C ARG A 5 -4.29 -14.10 6.66
N PRO A 6 -4.23 -14.91 5.59
CA PRO A 6 -3.17 -15.89 5.39
C PRO A 6 -1.84 -15.27 4.92
N TYR A 7 -1.71 -13.96 4.98
CA TYR A 7 -0.54 -13.19 4.57
C TYR A 7 -0.46 -11.85 5.31
N LEU A 8 0.73 -11.26 5.35
CA LEU A 8 0.97 -9.90 5.79
C LEU A 8 1.08 -8.97 4.58
N SER A 9 0.41 -7.83 4.61
CA SER A 9 0.50 -6.75 3.62
C SER A 9 1.02 -5.46 4.26
N ALA A 10 1.44 -4.49 3.41
CA ALA A 10 1.87 -3.17 3.89
C ALA A 10 0.80 -2.47 4.72
N SER A 11 -0.47 -2.56 4.32
CA SER A 11 -1.58 -1.95 5.05
C SER A 11 -1.83 -2.63 6.41
N GLN A 12 -1.73 -3.96 6.49
CA GLN A 12 -1.84 -4.69 7.75
C GLN A 12 -0.71 -4.31 8.70
N LEU A 13 0.53 -4.30 8.20
CA LEU A 13 1.71 -3.90 8.96
C LEU A 13 1.54 -2.50 9.54
N ALA A 14 1.21 -1.51 8.69
CA ALA A 14 1.03 -0.13 9.12
C ALA A 14 -0.11 0.02 10.13
N THR A 15 -1.25 -0.66 9.91
CA THR A 15 -2.40 -0.60 10.82
C THR A 15 -2.05 -1.21 12.19
N PHE A 16 -1.39 -2.38 12.22
CA PHE A 16 -1.01 -3.03 13.46
C PHE A 16 -0.01 -2.22 14.28
N LYS A 17 1.00 -1.63 13.61
CA LYS A 17 1.99 -0.74 14.26
C LYS A 17 1.33 0.51 14.82
N LYS A 18 0.36 1.08 14.12
CA LYS A 18 -0.35 2.28 14.55
C LYS A 18 -1.32 2.02 15.69
N SER A 19 -2.13 0.95 15.57
CA SER A 19 -3.21 0.64 16.52
C SER A 19 -3.64 -0.82 16.40
N LYS A 20 -3.32 -1.62 17.40
CA LYS A 20 -3.82 -3.00 17.49
C LYS A 20 -5.35 -3.07 17.50
N LYS A 21 -6.01 -2.10 18.15
CA LYS A 21 -7.47 -2.01 18.19
C LYS A 21 -8.07 -1.84 16.80
N ASP A 22 -7.49 -0.94 15.97
CA ASP A 22 -7.98 -0.71 14.60
C ASP A 22 -7.66 -1.93 13.72
N TYR A 23 -6.52 -2.59 13.96
CA TYR A 23 -6.20 -3.85 13.29
C TYR A 23 -7.27 -4.92 13.55
N PHE A 24 -7.66 -5.14 14.81
CA PHE A 24 -8.70 -6.11 15.16
C PHE A 24 -10.04 -5.76 14.53
N LYS A 25 -10.47 -4.49 14.62
CA LYS A 25 -11.70 -4.05 13.98
C LYS A 25 -11.70 -4.35 12.49
N THR A 26 -10.64 -3.95 11.79
CA THR A 26 -10.57 -4.06 10.33
C THR A 26 -10.38 -5.50 9.86
N TYR A 27 -9.44 -6.24 10.45
CA TYR A 27 -9.01 -7.53 9.89
C TYR A 27 -9.59 -8.75 10.61
N LEU A 28 -9.88 -8.65 11.92
CA LEU A 28 -10.46 -9.75 12.70
C LEU A 28 -11.99 -9.71 12.69
N LEU A 29 -12.58 -8.53 12.91
CA LEU A 29 -14.03 -8.36 12.97
C LEU A 29 -14.67 -7.99 11.63
N GLY A 30 -13.87 -7.66 10.62
CA GLY A 30 -14.37 -7.26 9.30
C GLY A 30 -15.04 -5.88 9.27
N GLU A 31 -14.84 -5.06 10.31
CA GLU A 31 -15.35 -3.70 10.41
C GLU A 31 -14.52 -2.75 9.56
N PHE A 32 -14.63 -2.87 8.24
CA PHE A 32 -13.96 -1.96 7.33
C PHE A 32 -14.84 -0.73 7.08
N TYR A 33 -14.43 0.40 7.61
CA TYR A 33 -15.05 1.68 7.31
C TYR A 33 -14.26 2.36 6.18
N GLY A 34 -14.57 2.00 4.94
CA GLY A 34 -14.17 2.80 3.77
C GLY A 34 -14.70 4.23 3.94
N ASN A 35 -13.94 5.19 3.45
CA ASN A 35 -14.42 6.56 3.30
C ASN A 35 -14.34 6.96 1.83
N LYS A 36 -15.06 8.01 1.46
CA LYS A 36 -15.13 8.49 0.07
C LYS A 36 -13.75 8.69 -0.57
N TYR A 37 -12.73 9.05 0.22
CA TYR A 37 -11.36 9.25 -0.30
C TYR A 37 -10.68 7.92 -0.65
N THR A 38 -10.86 6.90 0.18
CA THR A 38 -10.34 5.55 -0.10
C THR A 38 -11.02 4.94 -1.33
N GLU A 39 -12.33 5.06 -1.41
CA GLU A 39 -13.13 4.57 -2.54
C GLU A 39 -12.74 5.31 -3.84
N PHE A 40 -12.57 6.62 -3.76
CA PHE A 40 -12.12 7.42 -4.89
C PHE A 40 -10.70 7.03 -5.35
N GLY A 41 -9.78 6.80 -4.42
CA GLY A 41 -8.44 6.30 -4.75
C GLY A 41 -8.49 4.96 -5.48
N GLN A 42 -9.28 4.00 -4.99
CA GLN A 42 -9.48 2.71 -5.66
C GLN A 42 -10.10 2.87 -7.07
N TRP A 43 -11.07 3.76 -7.21
CA TRP A 43 -11.65 4.08 -8.52
C TRP A 43 -10.60 4.64 -9.49
N VAL A 44 -9.73 5.56 -9.03
CA VAL A 44 -8.64 6.11 -9.87
C VAL A 44 -7.70 5.03 -10.36
N HIS A 45 -7.28 4.10 -9.48
CA HIS A 45 -6.45 2.97 -9.86
C HIS A 45 -7.12 2.13 -10.94
N ALA A 46 -8.40 1.77 -10.74
CA ALA A 46 -9.17 0.98 -11.72
C ALA A 46 -9.33 1.71 -13.07
N GLU A 47 -9.54 3.04 -13.06
CA GLU A 47 -9.65 3.82 -14.31
C GLU A 47 -8.31 3.89 -15.06
N LEU A 48 -7.19 3.99 -14.33
CA LEU A 48 -5.86 4.02 -14.95
C LEU A 48 -5.51 2.70 -15.66
N GLU A 49 -6.14 1.60 -15.30
CA GLU A 49 -5.94 0.28 -15.92
C GLU A 49 -6.78 0.08 -17.19
N LYS A 50 -7.91 0.79 -17.33
CA LYS A 50 -8.80 0.62 -18.48
C LYS A 50 -8.13 1.08 -19.78
N PRO A 51 -8.35 0.39 -20.90
CA PRO A 51 -7.85 0.83 -22.22
C PRO A 51 -8.52 2.14 -22.67
N GLU A 52 -9.80 2.29 -22.36
CA GLU A 52 -10.58 3.51 -22.65
C GLU A 52 -10.79 4.30 -21.36
N SER A 53 -10.64 5.62 -21.40
CA SER A 53 -10.71 6.46 -20.21
C SER A 53 -11.30 7.83 -20.50
N THR A 54 -11.65 8.55 -19.45
CA THR A 54 -12.05 9.94 -19.51
C THR A 54 -10.86 10.84 -19.86
N GLU A 55 -11.13 12.05 -20.39
CA GLU A 55 -10.10 13.03 -20.72
C GLU A 55 -9.16 13.31 -19.54
N ILE A 56 -9.70 13.41 -18.33
CA ILE A 56 -8.90 13.66 -17.12
C ILE A 56 -7.95 12.50 -16.81
N ILE A 57 -8.35 11.26 -17.06
CA ILE A 57 -7.50 10.07 -16.87
C ILE A 57 -6.39 10.05 -17.92
N GLU A 58 -6.64 10.49 -19.15
CA GLU A 58 -5.61 10.61 -20.17
C GLU A 58 -4.56 11.69 -19.81
N ILE A 59 -4.99 12.81 -19.25
CA ILE A 59 -4.07 13.84 -18.73
C ILE A 59 -3.16 13.21 -17.65
N VAL A 60 -3.73 12.46 -16.72
CA VAL A 60 -2.97 11.78 -15.66
C VAL A 60 -2.01 10.73 -16.24
N ARG A 61 -2.45 9.92 -17.21
CA ARG A 61 -1.58 8.93 -17.88
C ARG A 61 -0.40 9.60 -18.56
N THR A 62 -0.61 10.78 -19.17
CA THR A 62 0.47 11.53 -19.80
C THR A 62 1.49 12.04 -18.79
N ALA A 63 1.05 12.39 -17.58
CA ALA A 63 1.91 12.86 -16.50
C ALA A 63 2.71 11.73 -15.82
N ILE A 64 2.26 10.46 -15.94
CA ILE A 64 2.93 9.28 -15.37
C ILE A 64 3.83 8.67 -16.45
N PRO A 65 5.13 8.49 -16.21
CA PRO A 65 6.03 7.81 -17.14
C PRO A 65 5.56 6.41 -17.53
N HIS A 66 6.06 5.89 -18.64
CA HIS A 66 5.73 4.52 -19.07
C HIS A 66 6.27 3.48 -18.08
N TYR A 67 5.41 2.54 -17.69
CA TYR A 67 5.73 1.39 -16.85
C TYR A 67 5.40 0.09 -17.59
N THR A 68 6.19 -0.96 -17.33
CA THR A 68 6.02 -2.27 -17.99
C THR A 68 4.89 -3.09 -17.38
N ASP A 69 4.64 -2.90 -16.09
CA ASP A 69 3.61 -3.61 -15.33
C ASP A 69 2.82 -2.62 -14.46
N ARG A 70 1.53 -2.88 -14.31
CA ARG A 70 0.61 -2.16 -13.42
C ARG A 70 -0.05 -3.13 -12.48
N GLU A 71 -0.38 -2.69 -11.25
CA GLU A 71 -1.03 -3.50 -10.20
C GLU A 71 -0.39 -4.91 -10.10
N LEU A 72 0.94 -4.93 -10.05
CA LEU A 72 1.67 -6.20 -10.01
C LEU A 72 1.35 -6.94 -8.72
N ASP A 73 0.52 -8.01 -8.82
CA ASP A 73 0.17 -8.88 -7.70
C ASP A 73 1.36 -9.77 -7.34
N ILE A 74 1.84 -9.63 -6.12
CA ILE A 74 2.97 -10.39 -5.58
C ILE A 74 2.52 -11.16 -4.35
N LEU A 75 2.73 -12.48 -4.40
CA LEU A 75 2.67 -13.36 -3.24
C LEU A 75 4.04 -14.04 -3.10
N THR A 76 4.69 -13.85 -1.96
CA THR A 76 6.02 -14.39 -1.69
C THR A 76 6.16 -14.80 -0.22
N ASN A 77 7.34 -15.23 0.20
CA ASN A 77 7.59 -15.64 1.58
C ASN A 77 8.90 -15.04 2.09
N LEU A 78 8.88 -14.59 3.35
CA LEU A 78 10.05 -14.15 4.07
C LEU A 78 10.14 -14.92 5.39
N ASP A 79 11.10 -15.84 5.51
CA ASP A 79 11.38 -16.60 6.74
C ASP A 79 10.12 -17.27 7.36
N GLY A 80 9.28 -17.85 6.49
CA GLY A 80 8.03 -18.49 6.90
C GLY A 80 6.81 -17.55 6.97
N VAL A 81 6.98 -16.25 6.76
CA VAL A 81 5.88 -15.28 6.73
C VAL A 81 5.40 -15.08 5.29
N PRO A 82 4.16 -15.45 4.95
CA PRO A 82 3.59 -15.12 3.64
C PRO A 82 3.39 -13.60 3.52
N LEU A 83 3.92 -13.01 2.45
CA LEU A 83 3.78 -11.59 2.15
C LEU A 83 2.94 -11.41 0.88
N LYS A 84 1.98 -10.50 0.92
CA LYS A 84 1.20 -10.11 -0.25
C LYS A 84 1.17 -8.60 -0.42
N GLY A 85 1.30 -8.16 -1.67
CA GLY A 85 1.11 -6.76 -2.03
C GLY A 85 0.89 -6.57 -3.51
N TYR A 86 0.31 -5.43 -3.83
CA TYR A 86 0.15 -4.94 -5.20
C TYR A 86 1.07 -3.74 -5.34
N ILE A 87 2.01 -3.81 -6.30
CA ILE A 87 2.83 -2.65 -6.62
C ILE A 87 2.16 -1.94 -7.79
N ASP A 88 1.72 -0.71 -7.56
CA ASP A 88 0.89 0.03 -8.52
C ASP A 88 1.56 0.11 -9.89
N LEU A 89 2.86 0.42 -9.94
CA LEU A 89 3.60 0.60 -11.17
C LEU A 89 5.02 0.02 -11.06
N VAL A 90 5.44 -0.76 -12.05
CA VAL A 90 6.77 -1.36 -12.13
C VAL A 90 7.38 -1.14 -13.51
N ASN A 91 8.65 -0.72 -13.55
CA ASN A 91 9.48 -0.77 -14.75
C ASN A 91 10.67 -1.68 -14.49
N LYS A 92 10.57 -2.93 -14.94
CA LYS A 92 11.57 -3.97 -14.70
C LYS A 92 12.91 -3.67 -15.37
N GLU A 93 12.88 -3.08 -16.56
CA GLU A 93 14.09 -2.77 -17.33
C GLU A 93 14.95 -1.70 -16.63
N GLN A 94 14.29 -0.69 -16.08
CA GLN A 94 14.95 0.42 -15.41
C GLN A 94 15.13 0.19 -13.90
N GLY A 95 14.51 -0.85 -13.34
CA GLY A 95 14.54 -1.14 -11.90
C GLY A 95 13.79 -0.08 -11.10
N ILE A 96 12.59 0.31 -11.56
CA ILE A 96 11.77 1.35 -10.92
C ILE A 96 10.50 0.73 -10.39
N ILE A 97 10.09 1.14 -9.19
CA ILE A 97 8.75 0.95 -8.68
C ILE A 97 8.12 2.30 -8.35
N ALA A 98 6.80 2.39 -8.46
CA ALA A 98 6.08 3.58 -8.05
C ALA A 98 4.73 3.25 -7.42
N ASP A 99 4.21 4.21 -6.68
CA ASP A 99 2.94 4.15 -5.99
C ASP A 99 2.14 5.42 -6.31
N ILE A 100 0.84 5.27 -6.54
CA ILE A 100 -0.07 6.37 -6.88
C ILE A 100 -0.79 6.82 -5.61
N LYS A 101 -0.80 8.11 -5.35
CA LYS A 101 -1.50 8.70 -4.21
C LYS A 101 -2.45 9.80 -4.67
N THR A 102 -3.69 9.71 -4.23
CA THR A 102 -4.71 10.72 -4.45
C THR A 102 -4.96 11.50 -3.16
N SER A 103 -4.91 12.80 -3.19
CA SER A 103 -5.29 13.64 -2.05
C SER A 103 -5.44 15.11 -2.43
N LYS A 104 -6.22 15.86 -1.62
CA LYS A 104 -6.37 17.30 -1.76
C LYS A 104 -5.06 18.04 -1.48
N ASN A 105 -4.32 17.60 -0.47
CA ASN A 105 -3.06 18.23 -0.08
C ASN A 105 -1.90 17.55 -0.79
N GLU A 106 -0.98 18.35 -1.31
CA GLU A 106 0.23 17.86 -1.97
C GLU A 106 0.99 16.85 -1.11
N PHE A 107 1.42 15.76 -1.74
CA PHE A 107 2.26 14.77 -1.09
C PHE A 107 3.68 15.32 -0.96
N THR A 108 4.17 15.43 0.26
CA THR A 108 5.48 16.05 0.52
C THR A 108 6.63 15.07 0.39
N GLN A 109 7.83 15.57 0.10
CA GLN A 109 9.07 14.77 0.10
C GLN A 109 9.24 13.98 1.41
N LYS A 110 9.02 14.65 2.56
CA LYS A 110 9.11 14.01 3.88
C LYS A 110 8.16 12.80 4.01
N LYS A 111 6.92 12.93 3.53
CA LYS A 111 5.97 11.80 3.53
C LYS A 111 6.46 10.67 2.63
N ALA A 112 6.96 10.98 1.42
CA ALA A 112 7.49 9.99 0.50
C ALA A 112 8.68 9.23 1.11
N ASP A 113 9.61 9.94 1.76
CA ASP A 113 10.81 9.35 2.36
C ASP A 113 10.51 8.47 3.58
N THR A 114 9.39 8.71 4.25
CA THR A 114 8.98 7.95 5.45
C THR A 114 7.86 6.95 5.19
N LEU A 115 7.33 6.85 3.97
CA LEU A 115 6.24 5.94 3.65
C LEU A 115 6.71 4.48 3.69
N GLU A 116 6.35 3.76 4.73
CA GLU A 116 6.77 2.36 4.96
C GLU A 116 6.29 1.42 3.85
N GLN A 117 5.16 1.71 3.20
CA GLN A 117 4.65 0.95 2.06
C GLN A 117 5.70 0.82 0.95
N ILE A 118 6.45 1.89 0.64
CA ILE A 118 7.52 1.83 -0.35
C ILE A 118 8.67 0.93 0.11
N THR A 119 9.00 0.93 1.41
CA THR A 119 10.01 0.00 1.94
C THR A 119 9.52 -1.46 1.83
N PHE A 120 8.24 -1.71 2.11
CA PHE A 120 7.63 -3.02 1.94
C PHE A 120 7.63 -3.47 0.47
N TYR A 121 7.35 -2.56 -0.47
CA TYR A 121 7.45 -2.85 -1.90
C TYR A 121 8.88 -3.18 -2.34
N ASN A 122 9.89 -2.54 -1.75
CA ASN A 122 11.28 -2.92 -2.00
C ASN A 122 11.58 -4.34 -1.50
N VAL A 123 11.04 -4.73 -0.33
CA VAL A 123 11.16 -6.12 0.18
C VAL A 123 10.48 -7.09 -0.78
N LEU A 124 9.27 -6.80 -1.25
CA LEU A 124 8.57 -7.66 -2.22
C LEU A 124 9.35 -7.78 -3.54
N ALA A 125 9.89 -6.68 -4.05
CA ALA A 125 10.66 -6.68 -5.29
C ALA A 125 11.94 -7.53 -5.15
N GLU A 126 12.68 -7.41 -4.05
CA GLU A 126 13.87 -8.24 -3.81
C GLU A 126 13.52 -9.74 -3.73
N LEU A 127 12.43 -10.10 -3.06
CA LEU A 127 12.04 -11.49 -2.86
C LEU A 127 11.42 -12.13 -4.11
N TYR A 128 10.62 -11.39 -4.85
CA TYR A 128 9.84 -11.92 -5.97
C TYR A 128 10.47 -11.64 -7.34
N LEU A 129 10.97 -10.42 -7.55
CA LEU A 129 11.59 -10.02 -8.81
C LEU A 129 13.11 -10.29 -8.86
N GLY A 130 13.74 -10.55 -7.70
CA GLY A 130 15.17 -10.85 -7.60
C GLY A 130 16.08 -9.62 -7.72
N TRP A 131 15.55 -8.41 -7.61
CA TRP A 131 16.33 -7.18 -7.66
C TRP A 131 15.83 -6.09 -6.70
N THR A 132 16.74 -5.27 -6.20
CA THR A 132 16.41 -4.08 -5.40
C THR A 132 16.06 -2.92 -6.31
N PRO A 133 14.93 -2.23 -6.11
CA PRO A 133 14.59 -1.03 -6.86
C PRO A 133 15.70 0.03 -6.81
N LYS A 134 16.13 0.49 -7.98
CA LYS A 134 17.12 1.57 -8.11
C LYS A 134 16.51 2.93 -7.80
N LYS A 135 15.21 3.09 -8.11
CA LYS A 135 14.43 4.29 -7.88
C LYS A 135 13.02 3.92 -7.44
N ASN A 136 12.48 4.75 -6.58
CA ASN A 136 11.09 4.66 -6.16
C ASN A 136 10.44 6.02 -6.41
N TYR A 137 9.20 6.02 -6.88
CA TYR A 137 8.42 7.23 -7.11
C TYR A 137 7.09 7.17 -6.37
N ILE A 138 6.62 8.34 -5.95
CA ILE A 138 5.23 8.59 -5.62
C ILE A 138 4.66 9.50 -6.71
N HIS A 139 3.62 9.06 -7.39
CA HIS A 139 2.83 9.89 -8.29
C HIS A 139 1.63 10.41 -7.52
N TRP A 140 1.71 11.64 -7.07
CA TRP A 140 0.60 12.31 -6.42
C TRP A 140 -0.30 12.96 -7.46
N LEU A 141 -1.61 12.70 -7.32
CA LEU A 141 -2.67 13.25 -8.13
C LEU A 141 -3.57 14.11 -7.25
N GLU A 142 -3.72 15.37 -7.60
CA GLU A 142 -4.56 16.29 -6.84
C GLU A 142 -6.04 15.94 -6.99
N THR A 143 -6.73 15.90 -5.85
CA THR A 143 -8.18 15.75 -5.79
C THR A 143 -8.83 17.00 -5.20
N ALA A 144 -10.02 17.33 -5.68
CA ALA A 144 -10.87 18.36 -5.10
C ALA A 144 -12.29 17.83 -4.90
N GLU A 145 -13.10 18.57 -4.16
CA GLU A 145 -14.52 18.34 -3.99
C GLU A 145 -15.31 19.42 -4.72
N ASP A 146 -16.36 19.03 -5.40
CA ASP A 146 -17.35 19.95 -5.97
C ASP A 146 -18.32 20.46 -4.89
N GLU A 147 -19.28 21.30 -5.28
CA GLU A 147 -20.29 21.86 -4.40
C GLU A 147 -21.23 20.81 -3.78
N ASN A 148 -21.32 19.63 -4.38
CA ASN A 148 -22.10 18.49 -3.89
C ASN A 148 -21.27 17.53 -3.02
N GLY A 149 -19.99 17.83 -2.81
CA GLY A 149 -19.07 17.00 -2.05
C GLY A 149 -18.56 15.77 -2.81
N GLN A 150 -18.71 15.74 -4.15
CA GLN A 150 -18.18 14.68 -4.99
C GLN A 150 -16.70 14.94 -5.29
N LEU A 151 -15.88 13.90 -5.16
CA LEU A 151 -14.47 13.98 -5.46
C LEU A 151 -14.19 13.89 -6.95
N TYR A 152 -13.21 14.67 -7.41
CA TYR A 152 -12.72 14.63 -8.78
C TYR A 152 -11.21 14.89 -8.83
N LEU A 153 -10.55 14.48 -9.94
CA LEU A 153 -9.16 14.83 -10.24
C LEU A 153 -9.11 16.21 -10.88
N THR A 154 -8.22 17.08 -10.39
CA THR A 154 -8.05 18.44 -10.95
C THR A 154 -7.20 18.46 -12.22
N GLY A 155 -6.49 17.36 -12.52
CA GLY A 155 -5.48 17.29 -13.57
C GLY A 155 -4.08 17.72 -13.10
N HIS A 156 -3.97 18.32 -11.91
CA HIS A 156 -2.67 18.64 -11.34
C HIS A 156 -2.03 17.39 -10.71
N SER A 157 -0.74 17.18 -10.96
CA SER A 157 0.01 16.04 -10.48
C SER A 157 1.45 16.40 -10.15
N LYS A 158 2.09 15.56 -9.33
CA LYS A 158 3.51 15.70 -9.01
C LYS A 158 4.16 14.33 -8.84
N THR A 159 5.32 14.18 -9.46
CA THR A 159 6.17 13.00 -9.26
C THR A 159 7.26 13.29 -8.25
N ILE A 160 7.38 12.46 -7.22
CA ILE A 160 8.32 12.60 -6.13
C ILE A 160 9.24 11.39 -6.12
N GLU A 161 10.54 11.59 -6.39
CA GLU A 161 11.53 10.53 -6.23
C GLU A 161 11.84 10.33 -4.74
N THR A 162 11.87 9.07 -4.31
CA THR A 162 12.29 8.70 -2.96
C THR A 162 13.23 7.51 -3.02
N LYS A 163 14.08 7.33 -2.01
CA LYS A 163 15.06 6.25 -1.96
C LYS A 163 14.90 5.44 -0.69
N ARG A 164 15.23 4.16 -0.79
CA ARG A 164 15.35 3.28 0.38
C ARG A 164 16.80 2.80 0.47
N THR A 165 17.36 2.99 1.64
CA THR A 165 18.70 2.43 1.92
C THR A 165 18.56 0.93 2.15
N LYS A 166 19.66 0.21 1.85
CA LYS A 166 19.71 -1.23 2.17
C LYS A 166 19.40 -1.49 3.65
N LYS A 167 19.87 -0.63 4.53
CA LYS A 167 19.60 -0.73 5.97
C LYS A 167 18.09 -0.67 6.26
N GLN A 168 17.32 0.25 5.66
CA GLN A 168 15.88 0.33 5.86
C GLN A 168 15.16 -0.93 5.40
N ILE A 169 15.58 -1.50 4.26
CA ILE A 169 15.01 -2.73 3.72
C ILE A 169 15.33 -3.92 4.63
N ASP A 170 16.60 -4.05 5.05
CA ASP A 170 17.06 -5.13 5.92
C ASP A 170 16.44 -5.04 7.33
N ASP A 171 16.27 -3.82 7.86
CA ASP A 171 15.59 -3.60 9.14
C ASP A 171 14.12 -4.03 9.07
N LEU A 172 13.42 -3.68 8.00
CA LEU A 172 12.02 -4.11 7.80
C LEU A 172 11.92 -5.62 7.62
N LYS A 173 12.85 -6.26 6.90
CA LYS A 173 12.90 -7.73 6.78
C LYS A 173 13.04 -8.43 8.13
N LYS A 174 13.82 -7.86 9.06
CA LYS A 174 13.95 -8.39 10.43
C LYS A 174 12.70 -8.15 11.27
N GLU A 175 12.03 -7.03 11.05
CA GLU A 175 10.83 -6.63 11.80
C GLU A 175 9.60 -7.47 11.40
N ILE A 176 9.44 -7.80 10.12
CA ILE A 176 8.29 -8.54 9.58
C ILE A 176 7.98 -9.83 10.35
N PRO A 177 8.92 -10.77 10.58
CA PRO A 177 8.62 -11.98 11.32
C PRO A 177 8.19 -11.73 12.78
N LEU A 178 8.77 -10.73 13.42
CA LEU A 178 8.42 -10.34 14.78
C LEU A 178 6.99 -9.78 14.86
N ILE A 179 6.63 -8.93 13.93
CA ILE A 179 5.27 -8.37 13.85
C ILE A 179 4.26 -9.45 13.50
N TRP A 180 4.59 -10.35 12.58
CA TRP A 180 3.71 -11.48 12.24
C TRP A 180 3.41 -12.33 13.47
N GLN A 181 4.43 -12.71 14.24
CA GLN A 181 4.25 -13.41 15.51
C GLN A 181 3.36 -12.62 16.48
N GLN A 182 3.63 -11.33 16.67
CA GLN A 182 2.83 -10.47 17.54
C GLN A 182 1.36 -10.36 17.11
N ILE A 183 1.08 -10.36 15.80
CA ILE A 183 -0.29 -10.38 15.27
C ILE A 183 -0.98 -11.68 15.70
N GLY A 184 -0.36 -12.83 15.48
CA GLY A 184 -0.93 -14.12 15.86
C GLY A 184 -1.23 -14.23 17.37
N GLU A 185 -0.26 -13.87 18.22
CA GLU A 185 -0.43 -13.88 19.67
C GLU A 185 -1.53 -12.91 20.15
N ALA A 186 -1.62 -11.74 19.51
CA ALA A 186 -2.61 -10.75 19.88
C ALA A 186 -4.02 -11.15 19.40
N CYS A 187 -4.13 -11.78 18.23
CA CYS A 187 -5.40 -12.31 17.73
C CYS A 187 -5.91 -13.48 18.57
N ASP A 188 -5.05 -14.42 18.98
CA ASP A 188 -5.44 -15.51 19.89
C ASP A 188 -6.04 -14.94 21.18
N LYS A 189 -5.35 -13.97 21.82
CA LYS A 189 -5.84 -13.33 23.04
C LYS A 189 -7.18 -12.60 22.86
N GLU A 190 -7.39 -11.98 21.71
CA GLU A 190 -8.64 -11.26 21.44
C GLU A 190 -9.79 -12.21 21.17
N LEU A 191 -9.55 -13.32 20.47
CA LEU A 191 -10.54 -14.38 20.27
C LEU A 191 -10.95 -15.03 21.60
N ASP A 192 -10.00 -15.32 22.50
CA ASP A 192 -10.29 -15.86 23.81
C ASP A 192 -11.22 -14.95 24.62
N LYS A 193 -11.04 -13.62 24.55
CA LYS A 193 -11.94 -12.67 25.21
C LYS A 193 -13.34 -12.69 24.61
N ILE A 194 -13.45 -12.74 23.28
CA ILE A 194 -14.72 -12.78 22.58
C ILE A 194 -15.49 -14.04 22.99
N ILE A 195 -14.84 -15.20 22.98
CA ILE A 195 -15.45 -16.48 23.36
C ILE A 195 -15.90 -16.46 24.83
N ASN A 196 -15.03 -16.02 25.75
CA ASN A 196 -15.33 -16.01 27.18
C ASN A 196 -16.39 -14.97 27.58
N ASN A 197 -16.63 -13.92 26.77
CA ASN A 197 -17.69 -12.94 27.01
C ASN A 197 -19.02 -13.33 26.35
N THR A 198 -19.08 -14.41 25.59
CA THR A 198 -20.28 -14.88 24.88
C THR A 198 -20.93 -16.10 25.58
N ILE A 199 -20.26 -16.64 26.58
CA ILE A 199 -20.76 -17.71 27.48
C ILE A 199 -21.22 -17.11 28.79
#